data_509cc6201d78c967e126c92015808859
#
_entry.id   509cc6201d78c967e126c92015808859
#
_cell.length_a   1.000
_cell.length_b   1.000
_cell.length_c   1.000
_cell.angle_alpha   90.00
_cell.angle_beta   90.00
_cell.angle_gamma   90.00
#
_symmetry.space_group_name_H-M   'P 1'
#
loop_
_entity.id
_entity.type
_entity.pdbx_description
1 polymer ?
#
loop_
_entity_poly.entity_id
_entity_poly.type
_entity_poly.pdbx_seq_one_letter_code
_entity_poly.pdbx_strand_id
1 'polypeptide(L)'
;MAEDRSDDHCDLLMPILVAGYGRVGSTALMALLATDERVAFDRRYPFENRYLTYVAKLSLLAGGPGGSPHLDAVQLHDFTDGRFGAMPWPTGPAKDGVPVVRPSTGEWLSGLWRTFSASVRRSRPHATHYAEKAPFWLAAIVRELMPCRVIHLVRDPRDVFLSARAFARVGPALGFGMEAGTSEMDQARHTAHGLLTFAENEAVDRERDDRCLVRYEDWAAHPDAVVRQLNRFLVLDLSAGDAVDRIFDSHATSADLGASVGRWRHEPFSREPRMLIERHLARQLVDYGYEIAPDVRPAEAIVPGPEMRCSSDGSVTSTATGALVQVWGEDFWVELPLEPTPADAIAELWICLRGTTGDHCSVYWPRADGAYDETHSIRVPFRPGWHWQIARFRLDRHPLWQGMLSHLRLDLFNGTTTPGTGEVRWVRIVES
;
A
#
# COMPACT_ATOMS: atom_id res chain seq x y z
N MET A 1 -33.03 -26.54 20.79
CA MET A 1 -32.12 -25.97 21.80
C MET A 1 -31.08 -25.21 21.00
N ALA A 2 -31.21 -23.90 20.96
CA ALA A 2 -30.17 -23.02 20.39
C ALA A 2 -29.13 -22.81 21.49
N GLU A 3 -27.97 -23.45 21.32
CA GLU A 3 -26.82 -23.19 22.21
C GLU A 3 -26.36 -21.76 22.00
N ASP A 4 -26.29 -21.09 23.11
CA ASP A 4 -25.84 -19.71 23.27
C ASP A 4 -24.35 -19.60 22.83
N ARG A 5 -24.11 -19.09 21.61
CA ARG A 5 -22.76 -18.90 21.04
C ARG A 5 -22.11 -17.59 21.47
N SER A 6 -22.71 -16.85 22.44
CA SER A 6 -22.27 -15.49 22.77
C SER A 6 -21.08 -15.40 23.75
N ASP A 7 -20.77 -16.44 24.54
CA ASP A 7 -19.73 -16.37 25.59
C ASP A 7 -18.35 -16.85 25.17
N ASP A 8 -18.21 -17.57 24.06
CA ASP A 8 -16.96 -18.24 23.67
C ASP A 8 -15.90 -17.30 23.03
N HIS A 9 -16.27 -16.06 22.70
CA HIS A 9 -15.35 -15.10 22.07
C HIS A 9 -14.56 -14.22 23.06
N CYS A 10 -15.00 -14.11 24.32
CA CYS A 10 -14.31 -13.30 25.34
C CYS A 10 -12.93 -13.83 25.74
N ASP A 11 -12.65 -15.11 25.47
CA ASP A 11 -11.42 -15.77 25.89
C ASP A 11 -10.31 -15.83 24.83
N LEU A 12 -10.58 -15.41 23.62
CA LEU A 12 -9.60 -15.45 22.54
C LEU A 12 -8.76 -14.15 22.48
N LEU A 13 -7.49 -14.29 22.15
CA LEU A 13 -6.65 -13.12 21.84
C LEU A 13 -7.08 -12.51 20.52
N MET A 14 -7.21 -11.18 20.48
CA MET A 14 -7.43 -10.41 19.25
C MET A 14 -6.15 -10.37 18.43
N PRO A 15 -6.11 -10.89 17.19
CA PRO A 15 -4.95 -10.77 16.33
C PRO A 15 -4.69 -9.32 15.90
N ILE A 16 -3.44 -8.86 16.02
CA ILE A 16 -2.91 -7.64 15.40
C ILE A 16 -1.93 -8.08 14.31
N LEU A 17 -2.30 -7.87 13.06
CA LEU A 17 -1.51 -8.24 11.90
C LEU A 17 -0.76 -7.00 11.38
N VAL A 18 0.57 -6.99 11.55
CA VAL A 18 1.43 -5.93 11.02
C VAL A 18 1.81 -6.31 9.60
N ALA A 19 1.07 -5.79 8.63
CA ALA A 19 1.27 -6.03 7.21
C ALA A 19 2.15 -4.94 6.58
N GLY A 20 3.17 -5.33 5.87
CA GLY A 20 4.08 -4.42 5.16
C GLY A 20 5.12 -5.20 4.38
N TYR A 21 5.66 -4.57 3.35
CA TYR A 21 6.85 -5.10 2.69
C TYR A 21 8.06 -5.04 3.63
N GLY A 22 9.09 -5.82 3.35
CA GLY A 22 10.32 -5.72 4.14
C GLY A 22 10.91 -4.31 4.15
N ARG A 23 11.55 -3.93 5.26
CA ARG A 23 12.23 -2.63 5.46
C ARG A 23 11.32 -1.40 5.56
N VAL A 24 10.03 -1.57 5.77
CA VAL A 24 9.07 -0.46 6.01
C VAL A 24 9.01 0.00 7.48
N GLY A 25 9.79 -0.61 8.38
CA GLY A 25 9.80 -0.25 9.80
C GLY A 25 8.98 -1.19 10.71
N SER A 26 8.56 -2.36 10.22
CA SER A 26 7.76 -3.33 10.99
C SER A 26 8.40 -3.77 12.31
N THR A 27 9.74 -3.86 12.38
CA THR A 27 10.45 -4.19 13.62
C THR A 27 10.28 -3.08 14.68
N ALA A 28 10.38 -1.81 14.30
CA ALA A 28 10.13 -0.69 15.20
C ALA A 28 8.65 -0.63 15.66
N LEU A 29 7.71 -0.94 14.74
CA LEU A 29 6.29 -1.01 15.10
C LEU A 29 6.00 -2.15 16.09
N MET A 30 6.63 -3.32 15.93
CA MET A 30 6.51 -4.40 16.91
C MET A 30 7.09 -4.00 18.27
N ALA A 31 8.18 -3.23 18.32
CA ALA A 31 8.70 -2.70 19.57
C ALA A 31 7.75 -1.70 20.23
N LEU A 32 7.09 -0.84 19.45
CA LEU A 32 6.04 0.03 19.95
C LEU A 32 4.87 -0.79 20.54
N LEU A 33 4.40 -1.82 19.84
CA LEU A 33 3.36 -2.72 20.35
C LEU A 33 3.78 -3.44 21.66
N ALA A 34 5.08 -3.68 21.86
CA ALA A 34 5.60 -4.28 23.07
C ALA A 34 5.53 -3.38 24.31
N THR A 35 5.23 -2.10 24.16
CA THR A 35 5.09 -1.17 25.31
C THR A 35 3.82 -1.41 26.11
N ASP A 36 2.82 -2.04 25.52
CA ASP A 36 1.60 -2.45 26.23
C ASP A 36 1.68 -3.94 26.60
N GLU A 37 1.51 -4.25 27.88
CA GLU A 37 1.59 -5.62 28.40
C GLU A 37 0.46 -6.53 27.90
N ARG A 38 -0.67 -5.94 27.49
CA ARG A 38 -1.80 -6.66 26.91
C ARG A 38 -1.50 -7.25 25.53
N VAL A 39 -0.39 -6.85 24.89
CA VAL A 39 0.02 -7.39 23.60
C VAL A 39 1.03 -8.52 23.80
N ALA A 40 0.63 -9.72 23.45
CA ALA A 40 1.45 -10.92 23.53
C ALA A 40 2.18 -11.20 22.23
N PHE A 41 3.46 -11.43 22.30
CA PHE A 41 4.32 -12.04 21.28
C PHE A 41 5.71 -12.32 21.87
N ASP A 42 6.57 -13.03 21.15
CA ASP A 42 7.96 -13.21 21.54
C ASP A 42 8.74 -11.90 21.31
N ARG A 43 9.20 -11.30 22.39
CA ARG A 43 9.89 -10.00 22.38
C ARG A 43 11.37 -10.08 22.02
N ARG A 44 11.86 -11.26 21.61
CA ARG A 44 13.21 -11.40 21.10
C ARG A 44 13.33 -10.77 19.72
N TYR A 45 14.36 -9.93 19.55
CA TYR A 45 14.68 -9.38 18.24
C TYR A 45 14.92 -10.51 17.21
N PRO A 46 14.43 -10.41 15.97
CA PRO A 46 13.78 -9.27 15.31
C PRO A 46 12.24 -9.28 15.35
N PHE A 47 11.61 -9.90 16.37
CA PHE A 47 10.16 -10.00 16.54
C PHE A 47 9.46 -10.76 15.38
N GLU A 48 10.09 -11.82 14.90
CA GLU A 48 9.59 -12.63 13.78
C GLU A 48 8.65 -13.76 14.26
N ASN A 49 7.74 -13.40 15.14
CA ASN A 49 6.65 -14.30 15.50
C ASN A 49 5.70 -14.45 14.31
N ARG A 50 5.42 -15.68 13.92
CA ARG A 50 4.57 -15.99 12.79
C ARG A 50 3.68 -17.19 13.10
N TYR A 51 3.21 -17.28 14.32
CA TYR A 51 2.39 -18.43 14.76
C TYR A 51 1.12 -18.54 13.90
N LEU A 52 0.36 -17.45 13.77
CA LEU A 52 -0.88 -17.43 13.01
C LEU A 52 -0.61 -17.65 11.51
N THR A 53 0.48 -17.11 10.99
CA THR A 53 0.94 -17.38 9.61
C THR A 53 1.19 -18.86 9.36
N TYR A 54 1.87 -19.56 10.29
CA TYR A 54 2.12 -20.99 10.17
C TYR A 54 0.84 -21.80 10.28
N VAL A 55 -0.01 -21.48 11.24
CA VAL A 55 -1.29 -22.17 11.44
C VAL A 55 -2.20 -21.98 10.23
N ALA A 56 -2.27 -20.79 9.67
CA ALA A 56 -3.04 -20.52 8.45
C ALA A 56 -2.49 -21.31 7.25
N LYS A 57 -1.17 -21.40 7.08
CA LYS A 57 -0.57 -22.25 6.04
C LYS A 57 -0.96 -23.71 6.20
N LEU A 58 -0.86 -24.24 7.42
CA LEU A 58 -1.27 -25.62 7.70
C LEU A 58 -2.77 -25.84 7.41
N SER A 59 -3.61 -24.86 7.75
CA SER A 59 -5.05 -24.91 7.50
C SER A 59 -5.40 -24.89 6.01
N LEU A 60 -4.65 -24.14 5.20
CA LEU A 60 -4.81 -24.13 3.74
C LEU A 60 -4.47 -25.49 3.12
N LEU A 61 -3.52 -26.22 3.69
CA LEU A 61 -3.22 -27.58 3.26
C LEU A 61 -4.40 -28.52 3.46
N ALA A 62 -5.11 -28.38 4.58
CA ALA A 62 -6.29 -29.19 4.87
C ALA A 62 -7.42 -29.00 3.86
N GLY A 63 -7.55 -27.80 3.27
CA GLY A 63 -8.56 -27.43 2.27
C GLY A 63 -8.11 -27.52 0.80
N GLY A 64 -6.82 -27.76 0.55
CA GLY A 64 -6.25 -27.72 -0.80
C GLY A 64 -6.74 -28.85 -1.72
N PRO A 65 -6.65 -28.67 -3.06
CA PRO A 65 -6.90 -29.75 -4.00
C PRO A 65 -5.87 -30.87 -3.76
N GLY A 66 -6.33 -32.10 -3.73
CA GLY A 66 -5.44 -33.26 -3.62
C GLY A 66 -4.62 -33.40 -4.89
N GLY A 67 -3.37 -33.79 -4.70
CA GLY A 67 -2.47 -34.15 -5.77
C GLY A 67 -2.50 -35.63 -6.11
N SER A 68 -1.57 -36.05 -6.97
CA SER A 68 -1.36 -37.46 -7.24
C SER A 68 -0.73 -38.15 -6.03
N PRO A 69 -1.23 -39.30 -5.60
CA PRO A 69 -0.67 -40.04 -4.47
C PRO A 69 0.83 -40.37 -4.58
N HIS A 70 1.36 -40.43 -5.78
CA HIS A 70 2.80 -40.65 -6.02
C HIS A 70 3.64 -39.40 -5.80
N LEU A 71 3.09 -38.20 -6.11
CA LEU A 71 3.76 -36.92 -5.85
C LEU A 71 3.72 -36.59 -4.37
N ASP A 72 2.65 -36.96 -3.67
CA ASP A 72 2.45 -36.68 -2.25
C ASP A 72 3.50 -37.35 -1.37
N ALA A 73 3.86 -38.61 -1.66
CA ALA A 73 4.86 -39.34 -0.92
C ALA A 73 6.28 -38.74 -1.05
N VAL A 74 6.59 -38.17 -2.21
CA VAL A 74 7.88 -37.52 -2.46
C VAL A 74 7.92 -36.10 -1.88
N GLN A 75 6.85 -35.35 -1.98
CA GLN A 75 6.78 -33.94 -1.53
C GLN A 75 6.65 -33.79 -0.01
N LEU A 76 6.14 -34.79 0.71
CA LEU A 76 6.14 -34.82 2.18
C LEU A 76 7.55 -34.81 2.79
N HIS A 77 8.57 -35.17 2.04
CA HIS A 77 9.95 -35.10 2.49
C HIS A 77 10.62 -33.73 2.25
N ASP A 78 10.03 -32.85 1.44
CA ASP A 78 10.59 -31.54 1.11
C ASP A 78 10.12 -30.42 2.05
N PHE A 79 10.16 -30.72 3.36
CA PHE A 79 9.86 -29.67 4.38
C PHE A 79 10.85 -28.51 4.39
N THR A 80 12.00 -28.66 3.76
CA THR A 80 13.09 -27.71 3.83
C THR A 80 12.91 -26.46 2.95
N ASP A 81 12.16 -26.56 1.86
CA ASP A 81 11.90 -25.44 0.93
C ASP A 81 10.52 -24.78 1.13
N GLY A 82 9.79 -25.15 2.15
CA GLY A 82 8.47 -24.60 2.49
C GLY A 82 7.34 -25.04 1.56
N ARG A 83 7.59 -26.02 0.70
CA ARG A 83 6.56 -26.69 -0.08
C ARG A 83 6.00 -27.85 0.73
N PHE A 84 4.70 -27.85 0.87
CA PHE A 84 4.02 -28.99 1.43
C PHE A 84 3.54 -29.86 0.27
N GLY A 85 3.66 -31.15 0.43
CA GLY A 85 3.07 -32.11 -0.48
C GLY A 85 1.56 -31.98 -0.57
N ALA A 86 0.96 -32.66 -1.51
CA ALA A 86 -0.49 -32.68 -1.62
C ALA A 86 -1.11 -33.37 -0.40
N MET A 87 -2.37 -33.12 -0.17
CA MET A 87 -3.10 -33.58 1.00
C MET A 87 -3.11 -35.11 1.10
N PRO A 88 -2.90 -35.65 2.30
CA PRO A 88 -2.88 -37.10 2.52
C PRO A 88 -4.25 -37.77 2.41
N TRP A 89 -5.31 -37.05 2.11
CA TRP A 89 -6.65 -37.59 1.93
C TRP A 89 -7.18 -37.40 0.51
N PRO A 90 -8.01 -38.33 0.03
CA PRO A 90 -8.52 -38.32 -1.33
C PRO A 90 -9.40 -37.07 -1.61
N THR A 91 -9.18 -36.44 -2.78
CA THR A 91 -9.89 -35.27 -3.26
C THR A 91 -10.84 -35.63 -4.40
N GLY A 92 -11.78 -36.44 -4.18
CA GLY A 92 -12.78 -36.79 -5.21
C GLY A 92 -14.05 -37.30 -4.56
N PRO A 93 -15.14 -37.46 -5.33
CA PRO A 93 -16.29 -38.17 -4.82
C PRO A 93 -15.81 -39.56 -4.38
N ALA A 94 -16.16 -39.91 -3.16
CA ALA A 94 -15.88 -41.25 -2.66
C ALA A 94 -16.48 -42.28 -3.61
N LYS A 95 -15.68 -43.22 -4.12
CA LYS A 95 -16.16 -44.25 -5.02
C LYS A 95 -17.21 -45.15 -4.37
N ASP A 96 -17.24 -45.17 -3.05
CA ASP A 96 -18.08 -46.03 -2.23
C ASP A 96 -19.25 -45.27 -1.57
N GLY A 97 -19.49 -43.99 -1.91
CA GLY A 97 -20.54 -43.18 -1.31
C GLY A 97 -20.30 -42.78 0.16
N VAL A 98 -19.14 -43.11 0.72
CA VAL A 98 -18.78 -42.74 2.09
C VAL A 98 -18.23 -41.29 2.07
N PRO A 99 -18.83 -40.34 2.83
CA PRO A 99 -18.33 -38.99 2.89
C PRO A 99 -16.89 -38.96 3.42
N VAL A 100 -15.97 -38.37 2.67
CA VAL A 100 -14.64 -38.07 3.21
C VAL A 100 -14.78 -36.91 4.18
N VAL A 101 -14.65 -37.17 5.47
CA VAL A 101 -14.65 -36.14 6.50
C VAL A 101 -13.35 -35.37 6.39
N ARG A 102 -13.43 -34.10 5.98
CA ARG A 102 -12.33 -33.16 6.00
C ARG A 102 -12.59 -32.12 7.08
N PRO A 103 -11.65 -31.90 7.99
CA PRO A 103 -11.75 -30.69 8.81
C PRO A 103 -11.69 -29.48 7.88
N SER A 104 -12.61 -28.54 8.05
CA SER A 104 -12.54 -27.28 7.31
C SER A 104 -11.31 -26.50 7.77
N THR A 105 -10.75 -25.67 6.86
CA THR A 105 -9.67 -24.73 7.20
C THR A 105 -10.01 -23.92 8.44
N GLY A 106 -11.29 -23.50 8.55
CA GLY A 106 -11.81 -22.74 9.67
C GLY A 106 -11.76 -23.49 10.99
N GLU A 107 -12.21 -24.72 11.02
CA GLU A 107 -12.19 -25.54 12.25
C GLU A 107 -10.77 -25.75 12.77
N TRP A 108 -9.83 -26.03 11.87
CA TRP A 108 -8.42 -26.21 12.24
C TRP A 108 -7.83 -24.92 12.79
N LEU A 109 -7.95 -23.82 12.08
CA LEU A 109 -7.40 -22.54 12.51
C LEU A 109 -8.02 -22.07 13.82
N SER A 110 -9.34 -22.15 13.96
CA SER A 110 -10.06 -21.78 15.18
C SER A 110 -9.66 -22.65 16.38
N GLY A 111 -9.54 -23.97 16.18
CA GLY A 111 -9.12 -24.88 17.25
C GLY A 111 -7.69 -24.63 17.72
N LEU A 112 -6.76 -24.46 16.79
CA LEU A 112 -5.37 -24.15 17.10
C LEU A 112 -5.23 -22.76 17.74
N TRP A 113 -6.00 -21.76 17.26
CA TRP A 113 -6.01 -20.41 17.83
C TRP A 113 -6.54 -20.39 19.27
N ARG A 114 -7.62 -21.11 19.55
CA ARG A 114 -8.16 -21.28 20.91
C ARG A 114 -7.12 -21.87 21.84
N THR A 115 -6.47 -22.96 21.43
CA THR A 115 -5.42 -23.63 22.23
C THR A 115 -4.23 -22.69 22.48
N PHE A 116 -3.80 -21.95 21.47
CA PHE A 116 -2.72 -20.96 21.60
C PHE A 116 -3.11 -19.82 22.55
N SER A 117 -4.28 -19.23 22.39
CA SER A 117 -4.78 -18.14 23.22
C SER A 117 -4.84 -18.56 24.71
N ALA A 118 -5.37 -19.76 24.99
CA ALA A 118 -5.40 -20.30 26.33
C ALA A 118 -3.99 -20.52 26.92
N SER A 119 -3.04 -20.97 26.08
CA SER A 119 -1.65 -21.15 26.50
C SER A 119 -0.97 -19.81 26.83
N VAL A 120 -1.16 -18.81 25.99
CA VAL A 120 -0.60 -17.46 26.22
C VAL A 120 -1.19 -16.85 27.50
N ARG A 121 -2.51 -16.94 27.71
CA ARG A 121 -3.17 -16.37 28.90
C ARG A 121 -2.73 -17.05 30.20
N ARG A 122 -2.39 -18.33 30.20
CA ARG A 122 -1.80 -18.97 31.39
C ARG A 122 -0.47 -18.35 31.81
N SER A 123 0.33 -17.90 30.86
CA SER A 123 1.63 -17.27 31.14
C SER A 123 1.56 -15.74 31.24
N ARG A 124 0.56 -15.14 30.61
CA ARG A 124 0.31 -13.69 30.56
C ARG A 124 -1.19 -13.41 30.78
N PRO A 125 -1.70 -13.42 32.01
CA PRO A 125 -3.15 -13.31 32.29
C PRO A 125 -3.81 -12.03 31.77
N HIS A 126 -3.04 -10.94 31.63
CA HIS A 126 -3.53 -9.65 31.14
C HIS A 126 -3.52 -9.55 29.60
N ALA A 127 -2.99 -10.53 28.88
CA ALA A 127 -2.95 -10.48 27.43
C ALA A 127 -4.35 -10.54 26.83
N THR A 128 -4.66 -9.56 26.00
CA THR A 128 -5.92 -9.47 25.23
C THR A 128 -5.66 -9.52 23.73
N HIS A 129 -4.44 -9.26 23.30
CA HIS A 129 -4.03 -9.21 21.89
C HIS A 129 -2.81 -10.08 21.64
N TYR A 130 -2.68 -10.53 20.39
CA TYR A 130 -1.48 -11.17 19.87
C TYR A 130 -1.03 -10.43 18.62
N ALA A 131 0.24 -10.06 18.54
CA ALA A 131 0.78 -9.34 17.38
C ALA A 131 1.79 -10.20 16.61
N GLU A 132 1.74 -10.13 15.26
CA GLU A 132 2.78 -10.69 14.40
C GLU A 132 2.97 -9.88 13.13
N LYS A 133 4.19 -9.96 12.57
CA LYS A 133 4.47 -9.49 11.22
C LYS A 133 3.83 -10.44 10.22
N ALA A 134 2.83 -9.99 9.52
CA ALA A 134 1.95 -10.80 8.69
C ALA A 134 2.26 -10.66 7.19
N PRO A 135 2.25 -11.76 6.42
CA PRO A 135 2.18 -11.67 4.98
C PRO A 135 0.82 -11.09 4.56
N PHE A 136 0.78 -10.43 3.40
CA PHE A 136 -0.42 -9.72 2.91
C PHE A 136 -1.67 -10.60 2.78
N TRP A 137 -1.52 -11.89 2.44
CA TRP A 137 -2.62 -12.83 2.26
C TRP A 137 -3.27 -13.30 3.56
N LEU A 138 -2.58 -13.16 4.71
CA LEU A 138 -3.04 -13.72 5.99
C LEU A 138 -4.33 -13.07 6.49
N ALA A 139 -4.45 -11.77 6.32
CA ALA A 139 -5.62 -11.02 6.81
C ALA A 139 -6.93 -11.55 6.23
N ALA A 140 -6.96 -11.89 4.94
CA ALA A 140 -8.16 -12.45 4.30
C ALA A 140 -8.61 -13.74 4.98
N ILE A 141 -7.68 -14.66 5.25
CA ILE A 141 -7.99 -15.95 5.90
C ILE A 141 -8.44 -15.74 7.35
N VAL A 142 -7.75 -14.88 8.09
CA VAL A 142 -8.08 -14.66 9.51
C VAL A 142 -9.46 -14.03 9.66
N ARG A 143 -9.81 -13.07 8.81
CA ARG A 143 -11.11 -12.39 8.83
C ARG A 143 -12.32 -13.30 8.61
N GLU A 144 -12.15 -14.35 7.85
CA GLU A 144 -13.22 -15.32 7.63
C GLU A 144 -13.56 -16.10 8.92
N LEU A 145 -12.66 -16.12 9.87
CA LEU A 145 -12.71 -17.00 11.03
C LEU A 145 -12.89 -16.27 12.35
N MET A 146 -12.31 -15.07 12.46
CA MET A 146 -12.34 -14.29 13.69
C MET A 146 -12.08 -12.80 13.43
N PRO A 147 -12.56 -11.90 14.29
CA PRO A 147 -12.17 -10.50 14.27
C PRO A 147 -10.65 -10.36 14.38
N CYS A 148 -10.06 -9.43 13.63
CA CYS A 148 -8.66 -9.06 13.74
C CYS A 148 -8.47 -7.57 13.49
N ARG A 149 -7.28 -7.05 13.79
CA ARG A 149 -6.84 -5.70 13.46
C ARG A 149 -5.66 -5.78 12.52
N VAL A 150 -5.71 -5.05 11.41
CA VAL A 150 -4.65 -5.03 10.41
C VAL A 150 -4.02 -3.65 10.36
N ILE A 151 -2.72 -3.58 10.61
CA ILE A 151 -1.93 -2.36 10.46
C ILE A 151 -1.13 -2.48 9.18
N HIS A 152 -1.50 -1.72 8.16
CA HIS A 152 -0.72 -1.58 6.94
C HIS A 152 0.36 -0.53 7.16
N LEU A 153 1.62 -0.95 7.11
CA LEU A 153 2.76 -0.07 7.25
C LEU A 153 3.40 0.18 5.88
N VAL A 154 3.39 1.43 5.47
CA VAL A 154 3.95 1.88 4.19
C VAL A 154 5.12 2.83 4.41
N ARG A 155 6.03 2.87 3.45
CA ARG A 155 7.20 3.73 3.43
C ARG A 155 7.55 4.08 1.99
N ASP A 156 8.22 5.22 1.78
CA ASP A 156 8.72 5.59 0.46
C ASP A 156 9.51 4.43 -0.18
N PRO A 157 9.08 3.92 -1.34
CA PRO A 157 9.72 2.80 -2.02
C PRO A 157 11.22 2.97 -2.27
N ARG A 158 11.66 4.20 -2.47
CA ARG A 158 13.06 4.56 -2.71
C ARG A 158 13.89 4.37 -1.45
N ASP A 159 13.35 4.76 -0.31
CA ASP A 159 13.98 4.55 1.00
C ASP A 159 13.95 3.08 1.42
N VAL A 160 12.89 2.34 1.04
CA VAL A 160 12.81 0.89 1.23
C VAL A 160 13.95 0.20 0.49
N PHE A 161 14.15 0.53 -0.79
CA PHE A 161 15.24 -0.01 -1.59
C PHE A 161 16.62 0.27 -0.98
N LEU A 162 16.89 1.53 -0.60
CA LEU A 162 18.16 1.91 0.03
C LEU A 162 18.36 1.22 1.39
N SER A 163 17.30 1.06 2.17
CA SER A 163 17.34 0.33 3.44
C SER A 163 17.62 -1.17 3.24
N ALA A 164 17.05 -1.79 2.22
CA ALA A 164 17.32 -3.19 1.87
C ALA A 164 18.78 -3.37 1.41
N ARG A 165 19.27 -2.47 0.57
CA ARG A 165 20.67 -2.45 0.12
C ARG A 165 21.66 -2.26 1.28
N ALA A 166 21.37 -1.37 2.22
CA ALA A 166 22.20 -1.18 3.40
C ALA A 166 22.19 -2.42 4.32
N PHE A 167 21.04 -3.04 4.49
CA PHE A 167 20.89 -4.24 5.29
C PHE A 167 21.68 -5.43 4.71
N ALA A 168 21.64 -5.62 3.39
CA ALA A 168 22.39 -6.68 2.72
C ALA A 168 23.91 -6.57 2.88
N ARG A 169 24.44 -5.36 3.18
CA ARG A 169 25.88 -5.13 3.42
C ARG A 169 26.34 -5.53 4.81
N VAL A 170 25.46 -5.55 5.79
CA VAL A 170 25.80 -5.79 7.22
C VAL A 170 25.33 -7.14 7.74
N GLY A 171 24.48 -7.85 7.01
CA GLY A 171 23.90 -9.14 7.42
C GLY A 171 24.18 -10.26 6.44
N PRO A 172 23.90 -11.52 6.82
CA PRO A 172 23.81 -12.59 5.84
C PRO A 172 22.75 -12.20 4.83
N ALA A 173 23.10 -12.20 3.55
CA ALA A 173 22.26 -11.78 2.43
C ALA A 173 21.03 -12.69 2.27
N LEU A 174 20.05 -12.55 3.15
CA LEU A 174 18.82 -13.31 3.15
C LEU A 174 17.65 -12.38 2.80
N GLY A 175 17.18 -12.51 1.60
CA GLY A 175 15.92 -11.89 1.16
C GLY A 175 16.05 -10.50 0.54
N PHE A 176 14.93 -9.97 0.11
CA PHE A 176 14.75 -8.67 -0.57
C PHE A 176 15.42 -8.56 -1.94
N GLY A 177 15.74 -9.71 -2.60
CA GLY A 177 16.42 -9.71 -3.91
C GLY A 177 17.86 -9.20 -3.89
N MET A 178 18.49 -9.13 -2.71
CA MET A 178 19.84 -8.64 -2.50
C MET A 178 20.86 -9.79 -2.39
N GLU A 179 20.77 -10.77 -3.27
CA GLU A 179 21.71 -11.89 -3.31
C GLU A 179 23.07 -11.46 -3.87
N ALA A 180 24.12 -12.16 -3.48
CA ALA A 180 25.45 -11.89 -3.99
C ALA A 180 25.50 -12.03 -5.51
N GLY A 181 25.95 -10.98 -6.20
CA GLY A 181 26.04 -10.93 -7.66
C GLY A 181 24.79 -10.40 -8.39
N THR A 182 23.69 -10.11 -7.65
CA THR A 182 22.49 -9.49 -8.24
C THR A 182 22.78 -8.03 -8.62
N SER A 183 22.41 -7.62 -9.85
CA SER A 183 22.56 -6.23 -10.28
C SER A 183 21.64 -5.28 -9.50
N GLU A 184 22.02 -4.01 -9.38
CA GLU A 184 21.18 -2.98 -8.74
C GLU A 184 19.82 -2.85 -9.46
N MET A 185 19.79 -3.06 -10.78
CA MET A 185 18.56 -3.06 -11.56
C MET A 185 17.64 -4.23 -11.25
N ASP A 186 18.18 -5.44 -11.06
CA ASP A 186 17.37 -6.61 -10.69
C ASP A 186 16.84 -6.50 -9.27
N GLN A 187 17.64 -5.94 -8.36
CA GLN A 187 17.21 -5.58 -7.01
C GLN A 187 16.05 -4.59 -7.05
N ALA A 188 16.14 -3.55 -7.90
CA ALA A 188 15.07 -2.58 -8.07
C ALA A 188 13.78 -3.21 -8.63
N ARG A 189 13.88 -4.12 -9.60
CA ARG A 189 12.74 -4.89 -10.13
C ARG A 189 12.07 -5.73 -9.04
N HIS A 190 12.87 -6.45 -8.26
CA HIS A 190 12.37 -7.28 -7.16
C HIS A 190 11.64 -6.41 -6.11
N THR A 191 12.24 -5.30 -5.71
CA THR A 191 11.65 -4.37 -4.74
C THR A 191 10.35 -3.75 -5.27
N ALA A 192 10.36 -3.29 -6.52
CA ALA A 192 9.18 -2.70 -7.15
C ALA A 192 8.03 -3.71 -7.26
N HIS A 193 8.30 -4.95 -7.69
CA HIS A 193 7.30 -6.00 -7.78
C HIS A 193 6.70 -6.35 -6.41
N GLY A 194 7.54 -6.54 -5.39
CA GLY A 194 7.06 -6.88 -4.05
C GLY A 194 6.23 -5.76 -3.40
N LEU A 195 6.63 -4.50 -3.60
CA LEU A 195 5.87 -3.34 -3.14
C LEU A 195 4.55 -3.15 -3.91
N LEU A 196 4.54 -3.43 -5.22
CA LEU A 196 3.31 -3.40 -6.03
C LEU A 196 2.32 -4.45 -5.52
N THR A 197 2.77 -5.69 -5.36
CA THR A 197 1.93 -6.78 -4.82
C THR A 197 1.37 -6.43 -3.43
N PHE A 198 2.18 -5.83 -2.56
CA PHE A 198 1.70 -5.36 -1.26
C PHE A 198 0.63 -4.27 -1.41
N ALA A 199 0.85 -3.28 -2.26
CA ALA A 199 -0.07 -2.17 -2.45
C ALA A 199 -1.41 -2.60 -3.09
N GLU A 200 -1.40 -3.57 -3.99
CA GLU A 200 -2.61 -4.16 -4.56
C GLU A 200 -3.45 -4.87 -3.49
N ASN A 201 -2.81 -5.63 -2.61
CA ASN A 201 -3.51 -6.27 -1.49
C ASN A 201 -4.00 -5.25 -0.44
N GLU A 202 -3.23 -4.19 -0.17
CA GLU A 202 -3.65 -3.09 0.72
C GLU A 202 -4.88 -2.36 0.16
N ALA A 203 -4.93 -2.17 -1.16
CA ALA A 203 -6.03 -1.47 -1.82
C ALA A 203 -7.39 -2.18 -1.62
N VAL A 204 -7.41 -3.51 -1.54
CA VAL A 204 -8.61 -4.30 -1.22
C VAL A 204 -9.15 -3.98 0.19
N ASP A 205 -8.25 -3.61 1.09
CA ASP A 205 -8.59 -3.32 2.50
C ASP A 205 -8.96 -1.86 2.77
N ARG A 206 -8.88 -0.96 1.79
CA ARG A 206 -8.94 0.51 2.01
C ARG A 206 -10.16 1.01 2.75
N GLU A 207 -11.30 0.42 2.52
CA GLU A 207 -12.58 0.87 3.08
C GLU A 207 -13.02 0.07 4.32
N ARG A 208 -12.12 -0.73 4.88
CA ARG A 208 -12.43 -1.58 6.03
C ARG A 208 -12.16 -0.89 7.36
N ASP A 209 -13.05 -1.08 8.32
CA ASP A 209 -12.94 -0.52 9.69
C ASP A 209 -11.91 -1.27 10.56
N ASP A 210 -11.54 -2.50 10.18
CA ASP A 210 -10.55 -3.31 10.87
C ASP A 210 -9.11 -3.04 10.41
N ARG A 211 -8.91 -1.98 9.62
CA ARG A 211 -7.64 -1.57 9.03
C ARG A 211 -7.17 -0.21 9.54
N CYS A 212 -5.88 -0.08 9.75
CA CYS A 212 -5.20 1.18 10.02
C CYS A 212 -4.00 1.32 9.08
N LEU A 213 -3.90 2.43 8.36
CA LEU A 213 -2.71 2.75 7.57
C LEU A 213 -1.76 3.61 8.41
N VAL A 214 -0.50 3.21 8.47
CA VAL A 214 0.60 3.97 9.08
C VAL A 214 1.66 4.23 8.03
N ARG A 215 1.93 5.51 7.76
CA ARG A 215 3.10 5.90 6.97
C ARG A 215 4.29 6.07 7.88
N TYR A 216 5.39 5.47 7.47
CA TYR A 216 6.64 5.54 8.23
C TYR A 216 7.11 6.99 8.45
N GLU A 217 6.97 7.82 7.42
CA GLU A 217 7.35 9.23 7.44
C GLU A 217 6.50 10.06 8.41
N ASP A 218 5.19 9.78 8.48
CA ASP A 218 4.30 10.44 9.44
C ASP A 218 4.65 10.02 10.87
N TRP A 219 5.00 8.75 11.06
CA TRP A 219 5.47 8.28 12.35
C TRP A 219 6.80 8.93 12.77
N ALA A 220 7.75 9.05 11.84
CA ALA A 220 9.02 9.72 12.11
C ALA A 220 8.86 11.21 12.43
N ALA A 221 7.93 11.90 11.74
CA ALA A 221 7.71 13.34 11.92
C ALA A 221 6.80 13.65 13.13
N HIS A 222 5.83 12.79 13.42
CA HIS A 222 4.76 13.00 14.39
C HIS A 222 4.47 11.76 15.23
N PRO A 223 5.45 11.22 16.00
CA PRO A 223 5.33 9.95 16.72
C PRO A 223 4.11 9.89 17.64
N ASP A 224 3.85 10.95 18.40
CA ASP A 224 2.70 11.00 19.30
C ASP A 224 1.35 10.95 18.59
N ALA A 225 1.25 11.51 17.39
CA ALA A 225 0.02 11.46 16.62
C ALA A 225 -0.27 10.03 16.13
N VAL A 226 0.74 9.33 15.66
CA VAL A 226 0.64 7.93 15.24
C VAL A 226 0.34 7.01 16.42
N VAL A 227 0.99 7.23 17.58
CA VAL A 227 0.69 6.48 18.81
C VAL A 227 -0.76 6.68 19.24
N ARG A 228 -1.28 7.92 19.25
CA ARG A 228 -2.69 8.18 19.53
C ARG A 228 -3.64 7.53 18.51
N GLN A 229 -3.28 7.50 17.23
CA GLN A 229 -4.05 6.80 16.19
C GLN A 229 -4.12 5.30 16.47
N LEU A 230 -2.99 4.67 16.76
CA LEU A 230 -2.90 3.24 17.06
C LEU A 230 -3.63 2.89 18.36
N ASN A 231 -3.49 3.70 19.41
CA ASN A 231 -4.21 3.50 20.68
C ASN A 231 -5.73 3.49 20.51
N ARG A 232 -6.26 4.42 19.72
CA ARG A 232 -7.71 4.45 19.41
C ARG A 232 -8.13 3.24 18.58
N PHE A 233 -7.32 2.86 17.59
CA PHE A 233 -7.64 1.74 16.68
C PHE A 233 -7.58 0.39 17.38
N LEU A 234 -6.59 0.18 18.25
CA LEU A 234 -6.34 -1.08 18.95
C LEU A 234 -6.99 -1.16 20.32
N VAL A 235 -7.47 -0.04 20.86
CA VAL A 235 -7.95 0.09 22.26
C VAL A 235 -6.85 -0.31 23.25
N LEU A 236 -5.65 0.22 23.05
CA LEU A 236 -4.44 -0.04 23.83
C LEU A 236 -3.90 1.28 24.42
N ASP A 237 -2.86 1.17 25.27
CA ASP A 237 -2.15 2.28 25.87
C ASP A 237 -0.65 2.24 25.50
N LEU A 238 -0.37 2.21 24.22
CA LEU A 238 0.99 2.27 23.68
C LEU A 238 1.64 3.60 24.06
N SER A 239 2.94 3.59 24.32
CA SER A 239 3.72 4.78 24.61
C SER A 239 4.92 4.90 23.69
N ALA A 240 5.14 6.09 23.12
CA ALA A 240 6.36 6.43 22.39
C ALA A 240 7.49 6.62 23.42
N GLY A 241 8.13 5.57 23.84
CA GLY A 241 9.24 5.62 24.77
C GLY A 241 10.50 5.04 24.16
N ASP A 242 11.57 4.94 24.95
CA ASP A 242 12.89 4.39 24.59
C ASP A 242 12.87 3.00 23.91
N ALA A 243 11.71 2.33 23.87
CA ALA A 243 11.60 1.00 23.29
C ALA A 243 11.84 0.98 21.76
N VAL A 244 11.46 2.06 21.07
CA VAL A 244 11.71 2.22 19.64
C VAL A 244 13.16 2.61 19.40
N ASP A 245 13.69 3.52 20.20
CA ASP A 245 15.07 4.02 20.06
C ASP A 245 16.10 2.91 20.27
N ARG A 246 15.88 2.03 21.25
CA ARG A 246 16.75 0.86 21.52
C ARG A 246 16.90 -0.11 20.35
N ILE A 247 15.96 -0.11 19.39
CA ILE A 247 16.12 -0.92 18.18
C ILE A 247 17.16 -0.33 17.25
N PHE A 248 17.23 0.99 17.16
CA PHE A 248 18.21 1.67 16.33
C PHE A 248 19.64 1.52 16.89
N ASP A 249 19.79 1.42 18.21
CA ASP A 249 21.08 1.21 18.85
C ASP A 249 21.74 -0.14 18.50
N SER A 250 20.93 -1.17 18.25
CA SER A 250 21.48 -2.53 18.15
C SER A 250 21.54 -3.10 16.73
N HIS A 251 20.65 -2.71 15.81
CA HIS A 251 20.49 -3.43 14.52
C HIS A 251 20.01 -2.58 13.35
N ALA A 252 19.92 -1.27 13.52
CA ALA A 252 19.36 -0.41 12.48
C ALA A 252 20.38 -0.05 11.39
N THR A 253 19.90 0.16 10.19
CA THR A 253 20.68 0.71 9.07
C THR A 253 20.67 2.25 9.04
N SER A 254 20.11 2.87 10.08
CA SER A 254 20.03 4.32 10.32
C SER A 254 20.02 4.59 11.83
N ALA A 255 20.39 5.80 12.25
CA ALA A 255 20.53 6.17 13.65
C ALA A 255 19.18 6.24 14.40
N ASP A 256 18.11 6.67 13.72
CA ASP A 256 16.75 6.81 14.25
C ASP A 256 15.71 6.73 13.14
N LEU A 257 14.43 6.91 13.49
CA LEU A 257 13.33 6.95 12.51
C LEU A 257 13.53 8.08 11.49
N GLY A 258 13.84 9.29 11.95
CA GLY A 258 13.98 10.48 11.10
C GLY A 258 15.14 10.37 10.13
N ALA A 259 16.30 9.87 10.58
CA ALA A 259 17.49 9.66 9.75
C ALA A 259 17.26 8.66 8.60
N SER A 260 16.21 7.89 8.65
CA SER A 260 15.86 6.95 7.58
C SER A 260 14.84 7.49 6.58
N VAL A 261 14.33 8.71 6.75
CA VAL A 261 13.37 9.37 5.85
C VAL A 261 14.09 10.21 4.81
N GLY A 262 13.70 10.06 3.55
CA GLY A 262 14.22 10.87 2.45
C GLY A 262 15.68 10.57 2.07
N ARG A 263 16.23 9.45 2.48
CA ARG A 263 17.62 9.00 2.16
C ARG A 263 17.90 9.03 0.67
N TRP A 264 16.90 8.70 -0.13
CA TRP A 264 17.00 8.69 -1.59
C TRP A 264 17.38 10.04 -2.22
N ARG A 265 17.22 11.15 -1.49
CA ARG A 265 17.60 12.50 -1.94
C ARG A 265 19.09 12.79 -1.73
N HIS A 266 19.74 12.08 -0.81
CA HIS A 266 21.09 12.39 -0.33
C HIS A 266 22.08 11.24 -0.51
N GLU A 267 21.61 9.99 -0.49
CA GLU A 267 22.45 8.82 -0.67
C GLU A 267 22.65 8.48 -2.14
N PRO A 268 23.81 7.88 -2.51
CA PRO A 268 24.03 7.41 -3.86
C PRO A 268 22.95 6.41 -4.29
N PHE A 269 22.17 6.80 -5.28
CA PHE A 269 21.11 6.01 -5.86
C PHE A 269 21.15 6.19 -7.38
N SER A 270 21.50 5.12 -8.09
CA SER A 270 21.60 5.17 -9.54
C SER A 270 20.28 5.59 -10.17
N ARG A 271 20.34 6.44 -11.20
CA ARG A 271 19.16 7.02 -11.83
C ARG A 271 18.21 5.97 -12.39
N GLU A 272 18.74 4.97 -13.12
CA GLU A 272 17.93 3.97 -13.80
C GLU A 272 17.13 3.07 -12.83
N PRO A 273 17.71 2.47 -11.77
CA PRO A 273 16.96 1.73 -10.75
C PRO A 273 15.92 2.59 -10.04
N ARG A 274 16.24 3.86 -9.72
CA ARG A 274 15.29 4.80 -9.13
C ARG A 274 14.09 5.05 -10.05
N MET A 275 14.35 5.37 -11.32
CA MET A 275 13.30 5.60 -12.32
C MET A 275 12.42 4.36 -12.52
N LEU A 276 13.01 3.16 -12.48
CA LEU A 276 12.25 1.93 -12.58
C LEU A 276 11.25 1.81 -11.41
N ILE A 277 11.72 2.00 -10.17
CA ILE A 277 10.86 1.97 -8.98
C ILE A 277 9.73 3.00 -9.08
N GLU A 278 10.07 4.24 -9.41
CA GLU A 278 9.10 5.34 -9.50
C GLU A 278 8.06 5.11 -10.62
N ARG A 279 8.45 4.54 -11.76
CA ARG A 279 7.53 4.22 -12.85
C ARG A 279 6.58 3.09 -12.49
N HIS A 280 7.10 2.00 -11.91
CA HIS A 280 6.26 0.85 -11.53
C HIS A 280 5.31 1.18 -10.39
N LEU A 281 5.69 2.07 -9.49
CA LEU A 281 4.93 2.42 -8.30
C LEU A 281 4.34 3.83 -8.35
N ALA A 282 4.22 4.42 -9.55
CA ALA A 282 3.73 5.79 -9.70
C ALA A 282 2.37 6.01 -9.04
N ARG A 283 1.42 5.08 -9.22
CA ARG A 283 0.11 5.12 -8.58
C ARG A 283 0.22 5.06 -7.05
N GLN A 284 1.02 4.12 -6.54
CA GLN A 284 1.19 3.92 -5.10
C GLN A 284 1.90 5.12 -4.45
N LEU A 285 2.89 5.70 -5.12
CA LEU A 285 3.52 6.92 -4.66
C LEU A 285 2.48 8.04 -4.47
N VAL A 286 1.59 8.22 -5.45
CA VAL A 286 0.51 9.20 -5.37
C VAL A 286 -0.51 8.84 -4.28
N ASP A 287 -0.95 7.58 -4.22
CA ASP A 287 -1.93 7.09 -3.26
C ASP A 287 -1.51 7.30 -1.82
N TYR A 288 -0.21 7.12 -1.55
CA TYR A 288 0.36 7.32 -0.22
C TYR A 288 0.93 8.72 0.01
N GLY A 289 0.77 9.64 -0.95
CA GLY A 289 1.21 11.04 -0.84
C GLY A 289 2.72 11.22 -0.88
N TYR A 290 3.44 10.34 -1.59
CA TYR A 290 4.87 10.50 -1.86
C TYR A 290 5.11 11.36 -3.09
N GLU A 291 6.22 12.08 -3.08
CA GLU A 291 6.67 12.89 -4.21
C GLU A 291 7.11 11.98 -5.38
N ILE A 292 6.69 12.30 -6.59
CA ILE A 292 7.29 11.76 -7.81
C ILE A 292 8.38 12.72 -8.26
N ALA A 293 9.58 12.18 -8.53
CA ALA A 293 10.66 13.02 -9.03
C ALA A 293 10.27 13.64 -10.38
N PRO A 294 10.53 14.96 -10.57
CA PRO A 294 10.05 15.69 -11.76
C PRO A 294 10.61 15.17 -13.09
N ASP A 295 11.75 14.49 -13.07
CA ASP A 295 12.38 13.90 -14.26
C ASP A 295 11.81 12.50 -14.62
N VAL A 296 10.92 11.95 -13.80
CA VAL A 296 10.23 10.70 -14.08
C VAL A 296 8.91 10.97 -14.76
N ARG A 297 8.86 10.65 -16.05
CA ARG A 297 7.62 10.64 -16.81
C ARG A 297 7.04 9.22 -16.72
N PRO A 298 5.79 9.04 -16.24
CA PRO A 298 5.09 7.78 -16.38
C PRO A 298 5.07 7.35 -17.87
N ALA A 299 5.13 6.06 -18.15
CA ALA A 299 4.81 5.58 -19.48
C ALA A 299 3.43 6.12 -19.87
N GLU A 300 3.22 6.49 -21.12
CA GLU A 300 1.94 7.01 -21.66
C GLU A 300 1.52 8.42 -21.19
N ALA A 301 2.43 9.17 -20.58
CA ALA A 301 2.10 10.54 -20.19
C ALA A 301 2.08 11.50 -21.39
N ILE A 302 1.02 12.26 -21.49
CA ILE A 302 0.85 13.35 -22.45
C ILE A 302 1.59 14.58 -21.92
N VAL A 303 2.36 15.26 -22.78
CA VAL A 303 2.90 16.58 -22.44
C VAL A 303 2.02 17.62 -23.09
N PRO A 304 1.44 18.55 -22.32
CA PRO A 304 0.73 19.68 -22.92
C PRO A 304 1.62 20.44 -23.91
N GLY A 305 1.07 20.75 -25.06
CA GLY A 305 1.75 21.42 -26.17
C GLY A 305 0.98 22.65 -26.68
N PRO A 306 1.57 23.45 -27.56
CA PRO A 306 0.96 24.68 -28.09
C PRO A 306 -0.25 24.38 -28.97
N GLU A 307 -0.41 23.15 -29.43
CA GLU A 307 -1.57 22.67 -30.18
C GLU A 307 -2.83 22.50 -29.30
N MET A 308 -2.68 22.51 -27.97
CA MET A 308 -3.81 22.45 -27.05
C MET A 308 -4.56 23.78 -27.06
N ARG A 309 -5.86 23.71 -27.29
CA ARG A 309 -6.75 24.87 -27.20
C ARG A 309 -6.83 25.32 -25.75
N CYS A 310 -6.74 26.63 -25.53
CA CYS A 310 -6.95 27.23 -24.19
C CYS A 310 -7.86 28.45 -24.28
N SER A 311 -8.36 28.90 -23.13
CA SER A 311 -9.15 30.12 -23.02
C SER A 311 -8.32 31.38 -23.29
N SER A 312 -9.00 32.52 -23.45
CA SER A 312 -8.36 33.85 -23.53
C SER A 312 -7.74 34.34 -22.21
N ASP A 313 -8.01 33.66 -21.11
CA ASP A 313 -7.61 34.01 -19.75
C ASP A 313 -6.20 33.55 -19.39
N GLY A 314 -5.50 32.98 -20.36
CA GLY A 314 -4.12 32.52 -20.19
C GLY A 314 -3.46 32.09 -21.48
N SER A 315 -2.29 31.51 -21.35
CA SER A 315 -1.56 30.89 -22.47
C SER A 315 -0.81 29.65 -22.02
N VAL A 316 -0.58 28.76 -22.97
CA VAL A 316 0.24 27.55 -22.81
C VAL A 316 1.40 27.61 -23.79
N THR A 317 2.62 27.46 -23.29
CA THR A 317 3.84 27.42 -24.10
C THR A 317 4.62 26.14 -23.83
N SER A 318 4.87 25.34 -24.84
CA SER A 318 5.71 24.15 -24.71
C SER A 318 7.13 24.47 -24.30
N THR A 319 7.67 23.63 -23.43
CA THR A 319 9.07 23.67 -22.99
C THR A 319 9.73 22.31 -23.23
N ALA A 320 11.04 22.23 -23.11
CA ALA A 320 11.77 20.95 -23.22
C ALA A 320 11.30 19.90 -22.21
N THR A 321 10.63 20.29 -21.13
CA THR A 321 10.29 19.43 -20.01
C THR A 321 8.80 19.41 -19.63
N GLY A 322 7.94 20.06 -20.40
CA GLY A 322 6.51 20.18 -20.13
C GLY A 322 5.91 21.39 -20.81
N ALA A 323 5.00 22.08 -20.13
CA ALA A 323 4.40 23.32 -20.60
C ALA A 323 4.46 24.39 -19.51
N LEU A 324 4.78 25.62 -19.91
CA LEU A 324 4.62 26.81 -19.10
C LEU A 324 3.20 27.36 -19.33
N VAL A 325 2.52 27.62 -18.23
CA VAL A 325 1.17 28.20 -18.21
C VAL A 325 1.23 29.59 -17.61
N GLN A 326 0.67 30.56 -18.31
CA GLN A 326 0.47 31.91 -17.80
C GLN A 326 -1.02 32.15 -17.63
N VAL A 327 -1.44 32.58 -16.45
CA VAL A 327 -2.84 32.83 -16.09
C VAL A 327 -2.99 34.30 -15.74
N TRP A 328 -3.94 34.99 -16.38
CA TRP A 328 -4.24 36.40 -16.11
C TRP A 328 -5.72 36.67 -15.92
N GLY A 329 -6.61 35.72 -16.19
CA GLY A 329 -8.05 35.81 -15.98
C GLY A 329 -8.57 34.75 -15.00
N GLU A 330 -9.86 34.77 -14.74
CA GLU A 330 -10.50 33.92 -13.72
C GLU A 330 -10.96 32.56 -14.24
N ASP A 331 -11.14 32.38 -15.54
CA ASP A 331 -11.63 31.16 -16.20
C ASP A 331 -10.58 30.62 -17.17
N PHE A 332 -9.38 30.32 -16.64
CA PHE A 332 -8.34 29.69 -17.44
C PHE A 332 -8.56 28.19 -17.55
N TRP A 333 -8.64 27.70 -18.77
CA TRP A 333 -8.75 26.27 -19.07
C TRP A 333 -7.90 25.87 -20.28
N VAL A 334 -7.59 24.58 -20.34
CA VAL A 334 -6.90 23.92 -21.45
C VAL A 334 -7.72 22.71 -21.89
N GLU A 335 -7.85 22.48 -23.19
CA GLU A 335 -8.52 21.32 -23.73
C GLU A 335 -7.49 20.20 -24.02
N LEU A 336 -7.71 19.04 -23.39
CA LEU A 336 -6.92 17.83 -23.61
C LEU A 336 -7.64 16.99 -24.67
N PRO A 337 -7.10 16.87 -25.91
CA PRO A 337 -7.70 16.02 -26.91
C PRO A 337 -7.50 14.54 -26.55
N LEU A 338 -8.50 13.73 -26.87
CA LEU A 338 -8.48 12.26 -26.72
C LEU A 338 -8.85 11.63 -28.04
N GLU A 339 -8.26 10.50 -28.36
CA GLU A 339 -8.88 9.59 -29.29
C GLU A 339 -10.25 9.19 -28.74
N PRO A 340 -11.28 9.00 -29.60
CA PRO A 340 -12.61 8.63 -29.11
C PRO A 340 -12.55 7.43 -28.17
N THR A 341 -12.76 7.69 -26.88
CA THR A 341 -12.58 6.72 -25.79
C THR A 341 -13.86 6.64 -24.95
N PRO A 342 -14.37 5.44 -24.64
CA PRO A 342 -15.45 5.29 -23.68
C PRO A 342 -15.01 5.81 -22.30
N ALA A 343 -15.90 6.53 -21.61
CA ALA A 343 -15.59 7.08 -20.29
C ALA A 343 -15.23 5.99 -19.27
N ASP A 344 -15.90 4.85 -19.30
CA ASP A 344 -15.66 3.70 -18.44
C ASP A 344 -14.29 3.02 -18.65
N ALA A 345 -13.64 3.28 -19.78
CA ALA A 345 -12.26 2.85 -20.01
C ALA A 345 -11.21 3.70 -19.25
N ILE A 346 -11.62 4.86 -18.70
CA ILE A 346 -10.72 5.77 -17.98
C ILE A 346 -11.13 5.82 -16.50
N ALA A 347 -10.27 5.30 -15.63
CA ALA A 347 -10.49 5.35 -14.19
C ALA A 347 -10.08 6.69 -13.58
N GLU A 348 -8.93 7.22 -13.98
CA GLU A 348 -8.35 8.41 -13.34
C GLU A 348 -7.61 9.31 -14.35
N LEU A 349 -7.52 10.58 -14.01
CA LEU A 349 -6.64 11.54 -14.67
C LEU A 349 -5.66 12.09 -13.63
N TRP A 350 -4.38 12.12 -13.96
CA TRP A 350 -3.33 12.70 -13.13
C TRP A 350 -2.62 13.82 -13.88
N ILE A 351 -2.41 14.92 -13.18
CA ILE A 351 -1.71 16.07 -13.72
C ILE A 351 -0.55 16.43 -12.80
N CYS A 352 0.68 16.36 -13.28
CA CYS A 352 1.86 16.82 -12.55
C CYS A 352 2.09 18.30 -12.84
N LEU A 353 1.90 19.14 -11.84
CA LEU A 353 1.95 20.59 -12.00
C LEU A 353 2.54 21.29 -10.77
N ARG A 354 2.96 22.54 -10.96
CA ARG A 354 3.32 23.51 -9.92
C ARG A 354 2.94 24.91 -10.40
N GLY A 355 2.71 25.86 -9.50
CA GLY A 355 2.36 27.20 -9.88
C GLY A 355 2.28 28.18 -8.71
N THR A 356 2.28 29.46 -9.01
CA THR A 356 2.28 30.54 -8.03
C THR A 356 0.88 31.07 -7.72
N THR A 357 -0.14 30.59 -8.44
CA THR A 357 -1.53 31.05 -8.33
C THR A 357 -2.50 29.86 -8.32
N GLY A 358 -3.74 30.08 -7.94
CA GLY A 358 -4.78 29.08 -7.85
C GLY A 358 -4.82 28.34 -6.51
N ASP A 359 -5.97 27.81 -6.14
CA ASP A 359 -6.17 26.97 -4.97
C ASP A 359 -6.78 25.60 -5.31
N HIS A 360 -7.20 25.40 -6.56
CA HIS A 360 -7.72 24.15 -7.05
C HIS A 360 -7.48 23.96 -8.55
N CYS A 361 -7.64 22.71 -8.98
CA CYS A 361 -7.77 22.32 -10.38
C CYS A 361 -9.07 21.55 -10.56
N SER A 362 -9.67 21.67 -11.75
CA SER A 362 -10.88 20.93 -12.11
C SER A 362 -10.73 20.24 -13.45
N VAL A 363 -11.40 19.11 -13.62
CA VAL A 363 -11.60 18.45 -14.89
C VAL A 363 -13.08 18.47 -15.23
N TYR A 364 -13.41 18.81 -16.45
CA TYR A 364 -14.77 18.78 -17.00
C TYR A 364 -14.81 17.84 -18.19
N TRP A 365 -15.93 17.17 -18.37
CA TRP A 365 -16.22 16.38 -19.56
C TRP A 365 -17.55 16.81 -20.19
N PRO A 366 -17.69 16.72 -21.52
CA PRO A 366 -18.88 17.21 -22.21
C PRO A 366 -20.11 16.38 -21.87
N ARG A 367 -21.24 17.05 -21.77
CA ARG A 367 -22.57 16.43 -21.77
C ARG A 367 -22.90 15.86 -23.16
N ALA A 368 -24.03 15.18 -23.27
CA ALA A 368 -24.50 14.62 -24.55
C ALA A 368 -24.75 15.71 -25.63
N ASP A 369 -25.00 16.95 -25.23
CA ASP A 369 -25.16 18.10 -26.13
C ASP A 369 -23.82 18.83 -26.44
N GLY A 370 -22.71 18.32 -25.93
CA GLY A 370 -21.37 18.89 -26.09
C GLY A 370 -21.06 20.06 -25.16
N ALA A 371 -21.97 20.47 -24.28
CA ALA A 371 -21.75 21.56 -23.33
C ALA A 371 -21.04 21.07 -22.07
N TYR A 372 -20.32 21.96 -21.41
CA TYR A 372 -19.73 21.76 -20.08
C TYR A 372 -20.60 22.41 -19.00
N ASP A 373 -20.69 21.77 -17.84
CA ASP A 373 -21.31 22.33 -16.65
C ASP A 373 -20.66 21.75 -15.36
N GLU A 374 -20.99 22.35 -14.22
CA GLU A 374 -20.43 21.98 -12.91
C GLU A 374 -20.84 20.54 -12.48
N THR A 375 -21.94 19.99 -13.01
CA THR A 375 -22.37 18.63 -12.67
C THR A 375 -21.53 17.56 -13.36
N HIS A 376 -20.84 17.91 -14.44
CA HIS A 376 -19.92 17.05 -15.20
C HIS A 376 -18.47 17.49 -14.94
N SER A 377 -18.12 17.62 -13.65
CA SER A 377 -16.79 18.04 -13.25
C SER A 377 -16.33 17.36 -11.95
N ILE A 378 -15.03 17.32 -11.76
CA ILE A 378 -14.40 16.98 -10.49
C ILE A 378 -13.38 18.07 -10.17
N ARG A 379 -13.41 18.55 -8.93
CA ARG A 379 -12.47 19.55 -8.41
C ARG A 379 -11.55 18.90 -7.37
N VAL A 380 -10.26 19.22 -7.45
CA VAL A 380 -9.26 18.81 -6.46
C VAL A 380 -8.48 20.03 -5.96
N PRO A 381 -8.07 20.06 -4.68
CA PRO A 381 -7.30 21.16 -4.13
C PRO A 381 -5.91 21.23 -4.76
N PHE A 382 -5.42 22.45 -4.94
CA PHE A 382 -4.06 22.77 -5.35
C PHE A 382 -3.45 23.74 -4.34
N ARG A 383 -2.15 23.62 -4.07
CA ARG A 383 -1.43 24.54 -3.18
C ARG A 383 -0.41 25.32 -3.97
N PRO A 384 -0.55 26.64 -4.10
CA PRO A 384 0.44 27.46 -4.78
C PRO A 384 1.84 27.27 -4.19
N GLY A 385 2.84 27.17 -5.04
CA GLY A 385 4.24 26.98 -4.63
C GLY A 385 5.11 26.45 -5.75
N TRP A 386 6.43 26.39 -5.50
CA TRP A 386 7.41 25.95 -6.48
C TRP A 386 7.69 24.45 -6.46
N HIS A 387 7.02 23.67 -5.62
CA HIS A 387 7.14 22.22 -5.59
C HIS A 387 6.11 21.56 -6.49
N TRP A 388 6.53 20.48 -7.13
CA TRP A 388 5.67 19.68 -7.98
C TRP A 388 4.63 18.94 -7.13
N GLN A 389 3.38 18.97 -7.61
CA GLN A 389 2.24 18.29 -7.02
C GLN A 389 1.54 17.47 -8.09
N ILE A 390 0.77 16.48 -7.68
CA ILE A 390 -0.09 15.71 -8.58
C ILE A 390 -1.54 15.99 -8.22
N ALA A 391 -2.25 16.64 -9.12
CA ALA A 391 -3.70 16.70 -9.10
C ALA A 391 -4.22 15.36 -9.62
N ARG A 392 -4.98 14.64 -8.79
CA ARG A 392 -5.53 13.33 -9.09
C ARG A 392 -7.04 13.39 -9.10
N PHE A 393 -7.63 13.07 -10.24
CA PHE A 393 -9.08 13.05 -10.46
C PHE A 393 -9.54 11.60 -10.58
N ARG A 394 -10.41 11.15 -9.69
CA ARG A 394 -11.00 9.82 -9.69
C ARG A 394 -12.31 9.84 -10.47
N LEU A 395 -12.19 9.70 -11.77
CA LEU A 395 -13.28 9.83 -12.72
C LEU A 395 -14.28 8.67 -12.59
N ASP A 396 -13.78 7.47 -12.39
CA ASP A 396 -14.54 6.23 -12.18
C ASP A 396 -15.57 6.29 -11.03
N ARG A 397 -15.39 7.21 -10.10
CA ARG A 397 -16.28 7.39 -8.94
C ARG A 397 -17.39 8.39 -9.16
N HIS A 398 -17.39 9.09 -10.29
CA HIS A 398 -18.39 10.10 -10.54
C HIS A 398 -19.62 9.48 -11.24
N PRO A 399 -20.86 9.66 -10.70
CA PRO A 399 -22.05 8.99 -11.22
C PRO A 399 -22.43 9.38 -12.65
N LEU A 400 -21.98 10.54 -13.13
CA LEU A 400 -22.20 11.03 -14.49
C LEU A 400 -20.99 10.81 -15.42
N TRP A 401 -19.98 10.04 -14.99
CA TRP A 401 -18.85 9.68 -15.83
C TRP A 401 -19.23 8.56 -16.79
N GLN A 402 -19.74 8.94 -17.98
CA GLN A 402 -20.24 8.01 -18.99
C GLN A 402 -20.23 8.63 -20.39
N GLY A 403 -20.36 7.80 -21.41
CA GLY A 403 -20.42 8.22 -22.81
C GLY A 403 -19.11 8.09 -23.54
N MET A 404 -19.03 8.63 -24.77
CA MET A 404 -17.82 8.68 -25.58
C MET A 404 -17.16 10.04 -25.40
N LEU A 405 -15.88 10.05 -25.11
CA LEU A 405 -15.07 11.23 -24.88
C LEU A 405 -14.10 11.42 -26.05
N SER A 406 -14.04 12.63 -26.57
CA SER A 406 -13.03 13.05 -27.57
C SER A 406 -12.09 14.12 -27.03
N HIS A 407 -12.41 14.68 -25.88
CA HIS A 407 -11.62 15.69 -25.21
C HIS A 407 -12.06 15.89 -23.76
N LEU A 408 -11.20 16.44 -22.92
CA LEU A 408 -11.48 16.90 -21.57
C LEU A 408 -11.08 18.36 -21.45
N ARG A 409 -11.84 19.14 -20.69
CA ARG A 409 -11.44 20.50 -20.29
C ARG A 409 -10.76 20.42 -18.93
N LEU A 410 -9.56 20.99 -18.84
CA LEU A 410 -8.75 21.07 -17.64
C LEU A 410 -8.66 22.51 -17.19
N ASP A 411 -9.33 22.84 -16.10
CA ASP A 411 -9.25 24.15 -15.48
C ASP A 411 -8.11 24.12 -14.45
N LEU A 412 -6.98 24.71 -14.82
CA LEU A 412 -5.76 24.66 -14.05
C LEU A 412 -5.54 25.98 -13.31
N PHE A 413 -5.07 25.92 -12.06
CA PHE A 413 -4.71 27.08 -11.24
C PHE A 413 -5.88 28.05 -10.98
N ASN A 414 -7.11 27.53 -10.88
CA ASN A 414 -8.31 28.35 -10.66
C ASN A 414 -8.49 28.72 -9.18
N GLY A 415 -9.41 29.68 -8.91
CA GLY A 415 -9.82 30.08 -7.57
C GLY A 415 -9.14 31.35 -7.04
N THR A 416 -8.26 32.02 -7.82
CA THR A 416 -7.70 33.31 -7.45
C THR A 416 -7.81 34.29 -8.59
N THR A 417 -8.03 35.59 -8.28
CA THR A 417 -8.02 36.69 -9.25
C THR A 417 -6.60 37.19 -9.52
N THR A 418 -5.59 36.65 -8.90
CA THR A 418 -4.21 37.10 -9.02
C THR A 418 -3.55 36.46 -10.24
N PRO A 419 -3.06 37.26 -11.20
CA PRO A 419 -2.25 36.72 -12.29
C PRO A 419 -1.05 35.93 -11.77
N GLY A 420 -0.72 34.82 -12.45
CA GLY A 420 0.38 33.96 -12.02
C GLY A 420 0.90 33.08 -13.12
N THR A 421 1.88 32.29 -12.75
CA THR A 421 2.51 31.32 -13.64
C THR A 421 2.45 29.92 -13.04
N GLY A 422 2.30 28.95 -13.91
CA GLY A 422 2.39 27.54 -13.54
C GLY A 422 3.17 26.75 -14.57
N GLU A 423 3.52 25.58 -14.22
CA GLU A 423 4.12 24.60 -15.12
C GLU A 423 3.36 23.29 -15.02
N VAL A 424 3.05 22.69 -16.16
CA VAL A 424 2.52 21.33 -16.26
C VAL A 424 3.61 20.46 -16.86
N ARG A 425 4.00 19.44 -16.12
CA ARG A 425 5.08 18.53 -16.53
C ARG A 425 4.56 17.45 -17.46
N TRP A 426 3.44 16.86 -17.07
CA TRP A 426 2.75 15.81 -17.82
C TRP A 426 1.32 15.61 -17.33
N VAL A 427 0.51 15.05 -18.20
CA VAL A 427 -0.83 14.54 -17.90
C VAL A 427 -0.86 13.04 -18.19
N ARG A 428 -1.44 12.25 -17.33
CA ARG A 428 -1.59 10.80 -17.50
C ARG A 428 -3.05 10.40 -17.37
N ILE A 429 -3.51 9.61 -18.33
CA ILE A 429 -4.77 8.88 -18.26
C ILE A 429 -4.46 7.52 -17.67
N VAL A 430 -5.25 7.11 -16.68
CA VAL A 430 -5.17 5.78 -16.05
C VAL A 430 -6.39 4.99 -16.48
N GLU A 431 -6.17 3.87 -17.13
CA GLU A 431 -7.23 2.96 -17.58
C GLU A 431 -7.89 2.24 -16.40
N SER A 432 -9.13 1.80 -16.60
CA SER A 432 -9.97 1.10 -15.61
C SER A 432 -9.54 -0.33 -15.37
#